data_7a643990581029a23176f660e26a6012
#
_entry.id   7a643990581029a23176f660e26a6012
#
_cell.length_a   1.000
_cell.length_b   1.000
_cell.length_c   1.000
_cell.angle_alpha   90.00
_cell.angle_beta   90.00
_cell.angle_gamma   90.00
#
_symmetry.space_group_name_H-M   'P 1'
#
loop_
_entity.id
_entity.type
_entity.pdbx_description
1 polymer ?
#
loop_
_entity_poly.entity_id
_entity_poly.type
_entity_poly.pdbx_seq_one_letter_code
_entity_poly.pdbx_strand_id
1 'polypeptide(L)'
;MIIDKDNEKLIYICRVNKVIMDRKILIVDDEADIREILQFNLENAGYNVETAASAEEALEVLSDGHSLILLDVMMHGMSGFQMARLLREEKNNQIPIIFLTAKDGQDDLLTGFSSGADDYIPKPF
;
A
#
# COMPACT_ATOMS: atom_id res chain seq x y z
N MET A 1 21.43 3.81 2.96
CA MET A 1 20.10 3.78 2.31
C MET A 1 19.90 5.02 1.48
N ILE A 2 19.54 4.85 0.26
CA ILE A 2 19.23 5.97 -0.62
C ILE A 2 17.73 6.14 -0.67
N ILE A 3 17.26 7.33 -0.31
CA ILE A 3 15.86 7.69 -0.47
C ILE A 3 15.76 8.45 -1.78
N ASP A 4 15.15 7.84 -2.78
CA ASP A 4 14.95 8.49 -4.06
C ASP A 4 13.67 9.34 -4.07
N LYS A 5 13.38 9.94 -5.22
CA LYS A 5 12.21 10.80 -5.38
C LYS A 5 10.90 10.08 -5.04
N ASP A 6 10.80 8.80 -5.40
CA ASP A 6 9.59 8.04 -5.18
C ASP A 6 9.38 7.73 -3.70
N ASN A 7 10.46 7.49 -2.96
CA ASN A 7 10.37 7.33 -1.51
C ASN A 7 9.95 8.61 -0.81
N GLU A 8 10.47 9.75 -1.27
CA GLU A 8 10.04 11.05 -0.75
C GLU A 8 8.56 11.30 -1.02
N LYS A 9 8.11 10.95 -2.22
CA LYS A 9 6.68 11.04 -2.57
C LYS A 9 5.85 10.14 -1.67
N LEU A 10 6.29 8.93 -1.41
CA LEU A 10 5.59 7.98 -0.54
C LEU A 10 5.42 8.57 0.87
N ILE A 11 6.48 9.09 1.43
CA ILE A 11 6.44 9.70 2.77
C ILE A 11 5.50 10.90 2.79
N TYR A 12 5.57 11.76 1.75
CA TYR A 12 4.69 12.90 1.62
C TYR A 12 3.22 12.47 1.56
N ILE A 13 2.91 11.47 0.73
CA ILE A 13 1.53 10.97 0.59
C ILE A 13 1.02 10.43 1.93
N CYS A 14 1.85 9.71 2.68
CA CYS A 14 1.49 9.23 3.99
C CYS A 14 1.11 10.38 4.92
N ARG A 15 1.85 11.48 4.87
CA ARG A 15 1.56 12.66 5.69
C ARG A 15 0.26 13.33 5.32
N VAL A 16 0.01 13.53 4.02
CA VAL A 16 -1.20 14.24 3.58
C VAL A 16 -2.46 13.41 3.78
N ASN A 17 -2.33 12.10 3.90
CA ASN A 17 -3.45 11.23 4.25
C ASN A 17 -3.66 11.13 5.76
N LYS A 18 -2.97 11.97 6.51
CA LYS A 18 -3.14 12.09 7.97
C LYS A 18 -2.88 10.79 8.71
N VAL A 19 -1.84 10.07 8.28
CA VAL A 19 -1.42 8.84 8.96
C VAL A 19 -0.88 9.21 10.33
N ILE A 20 -1.46 8.63 11.38
CA ILE A 20 -1.08 8.89 12.77
C ILE A 20 0.11 8.00 13.11
N MET A 21 1.14 8.58 13.74
CA MET A 21 2.41 7.88 14.00
C MET A 21 2.28 6.62 14.85
N ASP A 22 1.33 6.57 15.78
CA ASP A 22 1.10 5.39 16.61
C ASP A 22 0.21 4.34 15.96
N ARG A 23 -0.31 4.62 14.75
CA ARG A 23 -1.07 3.67 13.95
C ARG A 23 -0.16 3.01 12.92
N LYS A 24 -0.61 1.89 12.39
CA LYS A 24 0.21 1.09 11.50
C LYS A 24 -0.10 1.33 10.04
N ILE A 25 0.95 1.28 9.24
CA ILE A 25 0.84 1.18 7.78
C ILE A 25 0.99 -0.30 7.43
N LEU A 26 0.03 -0.83 6.68
CA LEU A 26 0.11 -2.21 6.19
C LEU A 26 0.69 -2.20 4.79
N ILE A 27 1.80 -2.91 4.59
CA ILE A 27 2.46 -3.06 3.30
C ILE A 27 2.12 -4.44 2.77
N VAL A 28 1.52 -4.52 1.57
CA VAL A 28 1.11 -5.76 0.95
C VAL A 28 1.79 -5.89 -0.40
N ASP A 29 2.76 -6.78 -0.49
CA ASP A 29 3.53 -7.03 -1.72
C ASP A 29 4.11 -8.43 -1.63
N ASP A 30 4.06 -9.20 -2.72
CA ASP A 30 4.58 -10.56 -2.71
C ASP A 30 6.10 -10.63 -2.89
N GLU A 31 6.76 -9.51 -3.17
CA GLU A 31 8.21 -9.43 -3.27
C GLU A 31 8.83 -9.02 -1.93
N ALA A 32 9.62 -9.91 -1.34
CA ALA A 32 10.23 -9.66 -0.04
C ALA A 32 11.12 -8.42 -0.04
N ASP A 33 11.88 -8.20 -1.12
CA ASP A 33 12.78 -7.05 -1.23
C ASP A 33 12.01 -5.73 -1.17
N ILE A 34 10.86 -5.67 -1.81
CA ILE A 34 10.03 -4.46 -1.80
C ILE A 34 9.48 -4.22 -0.39
N ARG A 35 8.99 -5.27 0.27
CA ARG A 35 8.52 -5.14 1.65
C ARG A 35 9.60 -4.60 2.57
N GLU A 36 10.81 -5.12 2.45
CA GLU A 36 11.92 -4.71 3.30
C GLU A 36 12.32 -3.25 3.06
N ILE A 37 12.40 -2.83 1.81
CA ILE A 37 12.76 -1.45 1.46
C ILE A 37 11.72 -0.47 2.00
N LEU A 38 10.45 -0.75 1.75
CA LEU A 38 9.38 0.12 2.20
C LEU A 38 9.30 0.18 3.72
N GLN A 39 9.40 -0.97 4.38
CA GLN A 39 9.38 -1.03 5.82
C GLN A 39 10.53 -0.22 6.43
N PHE A 40 11.75 -0.41 5.92
CA PHE A 40 12.92 0.31 6.40
C PHE A 40 12.73 1.83 6.27
N ASN A 41 12.30 2.28 5.09
CA ASN A 41 12.13 3.71 4.84
C ASN A 41 11.04 4.34 5.70
N LEU A 42 9.91 3.65 5.85
CA LEU A 42 8.80 4.19 6.62
C LEU A 42 9.09 4.16 8.12
N GLU A 43 9.73 3.11 8.61
CA GLU A 43 10.13 3.06 10.01
C GLU A 43 11.15 4.14 10.34
N ASN A 44 12.09 4.40 9.44
CA ASN A 44 13.03 5.50 9.61
C ASN A 44 12.36 6.87 9.64
N ALA A 45 11.21 7.00 8.99
CA ALA A 45 10.43 8.24 8.99
C ALA A 45 9.52 8.34 10.21
N GLY A 46 9.51 7.34 11.09
CA GLY A 46 8.76 7.36 12.35
C GLY A 46 7.43 6.63 12.32
N TYR A 47 7.10 5.92 11.25
CA TYR A 47 5.83 5.18 11.15
C TYR A 47 5.97 3.76 11.68
N ASN A 48 4.89 3.22 12.21
CA ASN A 48 4.80 1.81 12.55
C ASN A 48 4.34 1.04 11.31
N VAL A 49 4.97 -0.10 11.04
CA VAL A 49 4.74 -0.85 9.80
C VAL A 49 4.47 -2.32 10.11
N GLU A 50 3.51 -2.87 9.42
CA GLU A 50 3.26 -4.30 9.37
C GLU A 50 3.27 -4.73 7.90
N THR A 51 3.73 -5.94 7.60
CA THR A 51 3.83 -6.41 6.22
C THR A 51 3.03 -7.68 6.02
N ALA A 52 2.57 -7.88 4.79
CA ALA A 52 1.91 -9.10 4.37
C ALA A 52 2.40 -9.47 2.97
N ALA A 53 2.53 -10.76 2.71
CA ALA A 53 3.07 -11.27 1.45
C ALA A 53 1.98 -11.54 0.41
N SER A 54 0.72 -11.41 0.78
CA SER A 54 -0.41 -11.65 -0.12
C SER A 54 -1.62 -10.86 0.36
N ALA A 55 -2.61 -10.72 -0.53
CA ALA A 55 -3.87 -10.08 -0.17
C ALA A 55 -4.61 -10.93 0.89
N GLU A 56 -4.55 -12.24 0.75
CA GLU A 56 -5.20 -13.16 1.70
C GLU A 56 -4.62 -12.98 3.11
N GLU A 57 -3.30 -12.95 3.22
CA GLU A 57 -2.64 -12.70 4.50
C GLU A 57 -2.98 -11.31 5.05
N ALA A 58 -2.99 -10.31 4.17
CA ALA A 58 -3.32 -8.93 4.56
C ALA A 58 -4.72 -8.83 5.15
N LEU A 59 -5.69 -9.52 4.55
CA LEU A 59 -7.06 -9.51 5.05
C LEU A 59 -7.17 -10.14 6.44
N GLU A 60 -6.31 -11.11 6.76
CA GLU A 60 -6.28 -11.73 8.07
C GLU A 60 -5.74 -10.80 9.15
N VAL A 61 -4.75 -9.97 8.83
CA VAL A 61 -4.08 -9.10 9.81
C VAL A 61 -4.67 -7.69 9.87
N LEU A 62 -5.43 -7.31 8.88
CA LEU A 62 -6.01 -5.96 8.81
C LEU A 62 -6.95 -5.71 9.98
N SER A 63 -6.76 -4.57 10.65
CA SER A 63 -7.55 -4.21 11.83
C SER A 63 -7.77 -2.70 11.86
N ASP A 64 -8.53 -2.24 12.85
CA ASP A 64 -8.76 -0.82 13.07
C ASP A 64 -7.49 -0.07 13.47
N GLY A 65 -6.44 -0.80 13.83
CA GLY A 65 -5.14 -0.21 14.15
C GLY A 65 -4.36 0.26 12.92
N HIS A 66 -4.76 -0.17 11.72
CA HIS A 66 -4.12 0.27 10.48
C HIS A 66 -4.77 1.55 9.98
N SER A 67 -3.96 2.48 9.48
CA SER A 67 -4.44 3.76 8.97
C SER A 67 -4.19 3.94 7.48
N LEU A 68 -3.43 3.04 6.86
CA LEU A 68 -3.07 3.12 5.45
C LEU A 68 -2.65 1.75 4.96
N ILE A 69 -3.01 1.41 3.71
CA ILE A 69 -2.52 0.20 3.03
C ILE A 69 -1.71 0.63 1.82
N LEU A 70 -0.47 0.14 1.74
CA LEU A 70 0.33 0.20 0.51
C LEU A 70 0.17 -1.16 -0.15
N LEU A 71 -0.44 -1.20 -1.31
CA LEU A 71 -0.96 -2.42 -1.89
C LEU A 71 -0.45 -2.63 -3.30
N ASP A 72 0.35 -3.68 -3.48
CA ASP A 72 0.83 -4.08 -4.80
C ASP A 72 -0.36 -4.53 -5.67
N VAL A 73 -0.35 -4.09 -6.92
CA VAL A 73 -1.40 -4.46 -7.87
C VAL A 73 -1.25 -5.91 -8.31
N MET A 74 -0.04 -6.30 -8.69
CA MET A 74 0.23 -7.60 -9.31
C MET A 74 0.81 -8.57 -8.30
N MET A 75 -0.04 -9.46 -7.80
CA MET A 75 0.36 -10.49 -6.84
C MET A 75 -0.21 -11.83 -7.27
N HIS A 76 0.41 -12.91 -6.80
CA HIS A 76 -0.14 -14.25 -6.96
C HIS A 76 -1.41 -14.37 -6.12
N GLY A 77 -2.40 -15.10 -6.63
CA GLY A 77 -3.68 -15.19 -5.97
C GLY A 77 -4.53 -13.95 -6.19
N MET A 78 -5.11 -13.42 -5.13
CA MET A 78 -5.92 -12.20 -5.23
C MET A 78 -5.04 -11.01 -5.60
N SER A 79 -5.44 -10.24 -6.60
CA SER A 79 -4.72 -9.03 -6.99
C SER A 79 -5.02 -7.88 -6.01
N GLY A 80 -4.19 -6.83 -6.08
CA GLY A 80 -4.43 -5.63 -5.29
C GLY A 80 -5.76 -4.98 -5.63
N PHE A 81 -6.14 -4.97 -6.91
CA PHE A 81 -7.44 -4.40 -7.33
C PHE A 81 -8.60 -5.20 -6.74
N GLN A 82 -8.50 -6.52 -6.74
CA GLN A 82 -9.54 -7.37 -6.16
C GLN A 82 -9.66 -7.14 -4.66
N MET A 83 -8.54 -7.02 -3.96
CA MET A 83 -8.54 -6.74 -2.53
C MET A 83 -9.18 -5.38 -2.22
N ALA A 84 -8.81 -4.34 -2.98
CA ALA A 84 -9.37 -3.01 -2.80
C ALA A 84 -10.88 -3.01 -3.00
N ARG A 85 -11.35 -3.67 -4.05
CA ARG A 85 -12.78 -3.78 -4.33
C ARG A 85 -13.51 -4.52 -3.21
N LEU A 86 -12.93 -5.62 -2.74
CA LEU A 86 -13.51 -6.38 -1.63
C LEU A 86 -13.65 -5.50 -0.39
N LEU A 87 -12.63 -4.73 -0.06
CA LEU A 87 -12.67 -3.83 1.11
C LEU A 87 -13.76 -2.78 0.97
N ARG A 88 -13.87 -2.16 -0.21
CA ARG A 88 -14.84 -1.09 -0.43
C ARG A 88 -16.28 -1.60 -0.53
N GLU A 89 -16.49 -2.66 -1.31
CA GLU A 89 -17.83 -3.11 -1.67
C GLU A 89 -18.42 -4.10 -0.68
N GLU A 90 -17.61 -5.05 -0.20
CA GLU A 90 -18.13 -6.12 0.67
C GLU A 90 -17.93 -5.83 2.15
N LYS A 91 -16.80 -5.23 2.51
CA LYS A 91 -16.49 -4.96 3.92
C LYS A 91 -16.79 -3.53 4.33
N ASN A 92 -17.17 -2.69 3.39
CA ASN A 92 -17.47 -1.27 3.63
C ASN A 92 -16.34 -0.58 4.40
N ASN A 93 -15.10 -0.95 4.11
CA ASN A 93 -13.92 -0.41 4.76
C ASN A 93 -13.33 0.70 3.89
N GLN A 94 -13.22 1.89 4.44
CA GLN A 94 -12.75 3.09 3.72
C GLN A 94 -11.31 3.45 4.06
N ILE A 95 -10.53 2.51 4.57
CA ILE A 95 -9.11 2.76 4.85
C ILE A 95 -8.42 3.28 3.59
N PRO A 96 -7.58 4.33 3.69
CA PRO A 96 -6.85 4.82 2.53
C PRO A 96 -5.97 3.73 1.91
N ILE A 97 -5.98 3.66 0.59
CA ILE A 97 -5.21 2.68 -0.18
C ILE A 97 -4.36 3.42 -1.20
N ILE A 98 -3.06 3.13 -1.19
CA ILE A 98 -2.12 3.60 -2.20
C ILE A 98 -1.62 2.38 -2.95
N PHE A 99 -1.85 2.33 -4.27
CA PHE A 99 -1.37 1.23 -5.08
C PHE A 99 0.11 1.38 -5.42
N LEU A 100 0.81 0.25 -5.35
CA LEU A 100 2.18 0.13 -5.86
C LEU A 100 2.06 -0.52 -7.23
N THR A 101 2.46 0.18 -8.28
CA THR A 101 2.24 -0.26 -9.66
C THR A 101 3.54 -0.50 -10.39
N ALA A 102 3.50 -1.33 -11.44
CA ALA A 102 4.63 -1.46 -12.34
C ALA A 102 4.85 -0.13 -13.07
N LYS A 103 6.10 0.12 -13.48
CA LYS A 103 6.51 1.39 -14.09
C LYS A 103 5.69 1.75 -15.33
N ASP A 104 5.18 0.76 -16.05
CA ASP A 104 4.45 0.95 -17.31
C ASP A 104 2.94 0.82 -17.16
N GLY A 105 2.41 0.88 -15.94
CA GLY A 105 1.03 0.52 -15.65
C GLY A 105 0.01 1.63 -15.81
N GLN A 106 0.02 2.37 -16.93
CA GLN A 106 -0.98 3.43 -17.14
C GLN A 106 -2.41 2.88 -17.20
N ASP A 107 -2.59 1.73 -17.83
CA ASP A 107 -3.90 1.09 -17.88
C ASP A 107 -4.34 0.63 -16.48
N ASP A 108 -3.39 0.19 -15.67
CA ASP A 108 -3.65 -0.22 -14.28
C ASP A 108 -4.10 0.94 -13.41
N LEU A 109 -3.65 2.15 -13.73
CA LEU A 109 -3.98 3.34 -12.99
C LEU A 109 -5.48 3.62 -12.98
N LEU A 110 -6.10 3.61 -14.18
CA LEU A 110 -7.54 3.83 -14.29
C LEU A 110 -8.32 2.74 -13.56
N THR A 111 -7.90 1.49 -13.69
CA THR A 111 -8.51 0.38 -12.99
C THR A 111 -8.37 0.55 -11.48
N GLY A 112 -7.18 1.02 -11.02
CA GLY A 112 -6.92 1.26 -9.62
C GLY A 112 -7.86 2.29 -9.02
N PHE A 113 -8.04 3.42 -9.67
CA PHE A 113 -8.95 4.46 -9.19
C PHE A 113 -10.40 3.97 -9.21
N SER A 114 -10.79 3.22 -10.22
CA SER A 114 -12.12 2.61 -10.29
C SER A 114 -12.35 1.60 -9.17
N SER A 115 -11.29 1.01 -8.64
CA SER A 115 -11.35 0.06 -7.52
C SER A 115 -11.35 0.74 -6.15
N GLY A 116 -11.25 2.06 -6.10
CA GLY A 116 -11.35 2.81 -4.86
C GLY A 116 -10.04 3.20 -4.20
N ALA A 117 -8.96 3.29 -4.97
CA ALA A 117 -7.67 3.77 -4.45
C ALA A 117 -7.67 5.28 -4.28
N ASP A 118 -6.88 5.75 -3.33
CA ASP A 118 -6.69 7.17 -3.06
C ASP A 118 -5.51 7.74 -3.85
N ASP A 119 -4.52 6.92 -4.15
CA ASP A 119 -3.33 7.33 -4.90
C ASP A 119 -2.59 6.10 -5.41
N TYR A 120 -1.49 6.33 -6.10
CA TYR A 120 -0.62 5.25 -6.58
C TYR A 120 0.83 5.73 -6.61
N ILE A 121 1.76 4.77 -6.55
CA ILE A 121 3.19 5.04 -6.67
C ILE A 121 3.79 3.99 -7.61
N PRO A 122 4.42 4.41 -8.71
CA PRO A 122 5.05 3.46 -9.63
C PRO A 122 6.35 2.91 -9.04
N LYS A 123 6.61 1.64 -9.29
CA LYS A 123 7.90 1.01 -9.01
C LYS A 123 8.89 1.33 -10.14
N PRO A 124 10.20 1.34 -9.89
CA PRO A 124 10.88 1.20 -8.60
C PRO A 124 10.91 2.50 -7.79
N PHE A 125 11.17 2.33 -6.53
CA PHE A 125 11.29 3.49 -5.63
C PHE A 125 12.73 3.78 -5.28
#